data_6cda5c15214317950677584b0d2ebd97
#
_entry.id   6cda5c15214317950677584b0d2ebd97
#
_cell.length_a   1.000
_cell.length_b   1.000
_cell.length_c   1.000
_cell.angle_alpha   90.00
_cell.angle_beta   90.00
_cell.angle_gamma   90.00
#
_symmetry.space_group_name_H-M   'P 1'
#
loop_
_entity.id
_entity.type
_entity.pdbx_description
1 polymer ?
#
loop_
_entity_poly.entity_id
_entity_poly.type
_entity_poly.pdbx_seq_one_letter_code
_entity_poly.pdbx_strand_id
1 'polypeptide(L)'
;MRNFCGLLIAVLLAMVAGTQPARAQFKNGSQATELNLPRLSQRAQITQRVGLTDITIIYHAPLANGRELFGKVVPYGQVWRAGANENTTISFTDDVSVEGHPLTAGTYGLHIIPNADQWTIIFSRNSTSWGSFSYDEKEDALRVNVKPAAAENRDSLAYTFDDMKPDSTTVTLRWVKVAVPFHIAVDTNAITERSIANQLRNVGGFTWAGYDEAANWNLDNNYKLDEALKWEDTSIQNEERFDNLETKSRILEAMGKKQEAAATLVQALEKANAIQLYVYARGLQRQKQQDKAFELYRRDAKLYPDHWITHIGTARIASSSGNFDEAVKQMKLAIATAPDQQKPFLQAMVKRLEAKDDINK
;
A
#
# COMPACT_ATOMS: atom_id res chain seq x y z
N MET A 1 -90.34 22.51 -39.09
CA MET A 1 -91.04 21.87 -37.95
C MET A 1 -90.02 21.87 -36.81
N ARG A 2 -90.16 22.78 -35.90
CA ARG A 2 -90.71 22.65 -34.55
C ARG A 2 -89.91 21.61 -33.72
N ASN A 3 -89.36 21.81 -32.52
CA ASN A 3 -89.69 22.66 -31.35
C ASN A 3 -88.41 22.81 -30.53
N PHE A 4 -88.05 23.91 -29.98
CA PHE A 4 -88.35 24.42 -28.64
C PHE A 4 -88.14 23.44 -27.47
N CYS A 5 -87.19 23.72 -26.65
CA CYS A 5 -87.26 23.76 -25.19
C CYS A 5 -85.82 23.94 -24.67
N GLY A 6 -85.40 24.87 -23.98
CA GLY A 6 -85.96 25.49 -22.79
C GLY A 6 -84.81 25.56 -21.80
N LEU A 7 -84.24 26.69 -21.66
CA LEU A 7 -83.08 27.03 -20.85
C LEU A 7 -83.52 27.05 -19.39
N LEU A 8 -82.80 26.37 -18.52
CA LEU A 8 -82.77 26.65 -17.09
C LEU A 8 -81.27 26.71 -16.61
N ILE A 9 -80.86 27.94 -16.51
CA ILE A 9 -79.55 28.23 -15.95
C ILE A 9 -79.72 28.19 -14.39
N ALA A 10 -79.25 27.15 -13.78
CA ALA A 10 -79.05 27.09 -12.33
C ALA A 10 -77.64 27.57 -12.02
N VAL A 11 -77.55 28.76 -11.48
CA VAL A 11 -76.29 29.34 -10.95
C VAL A 11 -76.00 28.59 -9.66
N LEU A 12 -75.10 27.63 -9.75
CA LEU A 12 -74.47 27.03 -8.55
C LEU A 12 -73.29 27.91 -8.14
N LEU A 13 -73.49 28.72 -7.12
CA LEU A 13 -72.36 29.32 -6.37
C LEU A 13 -71.59 28.17 -5.69
N ALA A 14 -70.58 27.68 -6.35
CA ALA A 14 -69.58 26.83 -5.68
C ALA A 14 -68.75 27.72 -4.76
N MET A 15 -68.95 27.56 -3.46
CA MET A 15 -67.97 28.03 -2.47
C MET A 15 -66.67 27.34 -2.72
N VAL A 16 -65.71 28.03 -3.28
CA VAL A 16 -64.31 27.61 -3.28
C VAL A 16 -63.86 27.73 -1.80
N ALA A 17 -64.06 26.64 -1.07
CA ALA A 17 -63.32 26.47 0.18
C ALA A 17 -61.83 26.39 -0.17
N GLY A 18 -61.16 27.47 0.02
CA GLY A 18 -59.72 27.54 -0.14
C GLY A 18 -59.05 26.52 0.78
N THR A 19 -58.64 25.39 0.19
CA THR A 19 -57.69 24.51 0.84
C THR A 19 -56.37 25.27 0.89
N GLN A 20 -56.18 25.96 2.00
CA GLN A 20 -54.85 26.44 2.33
C GLN A 20 -53.99 25.17 2.42
N PRO A 21 -52.82 25.15 1.73
CA PRO A 21 -51.88 24.06 1.92
C PRO A 21 -51.56 24.07 3.43
N ALA A 22 -51.76 22.91 4.06
CA ALA A 22 -51.35 22.70 5.43
C ALA A 22 -49.86 23.05 5.55
N ARG A 23 -49.57 24.27 5.96
CA ARG A 23 -48.25 24.60 6.48
C ARG A 23 -48.12 23.72 7.71
N ALA A 24 -47.31 22.66 7.55
CA ALA A 24 -46.85 21.89 8.65
C ALA A 24 -46.24 22.88 9.64
N GLN A 25 -46.96 23.12 10.74
CA GLN A 25 -46.41 23.83 11.88
C GLN A 25 -45.37 22.90 12.52
N PHE A 26 -44.13 23.05 12.08
CA PHE A 26 -43.01 22.56 12.84
C PHE A 26 -42.97 23.36 14.13
N LYS A 27 -43.55 22.79 15.18
CA LYS A 27 -43.37 23.29 16.54
C LYS A 27 -41.86 23.26 16.82
N ASN A 28 -41.29 24.43 17.12
CA ASN A 28 -40.03 24.75 17.76
C ASN A 28 -39.15 23.55 18.22
N GLY A 29 -38.64 22.78 17.29
CA GLY A 29 -37.39 22.04 17.43
C GLY A 29 -36.38 22.77 16.52
N SER A 30 -35.24 23.11 17.01
CA SER A 30 -34.19 23.72 16.24
C SER A 30 -33.97 22.88 14.97
N GLN A 31 -34.45 23.39 13.83
CA GLN A 31 -34.10 22.81 12.54
C GLN A 31 -32.59 22.87 12.50
N ALA A 32 -31.94 21.71 12.46
CA ALA A 32 -30.55 21.64 12.11
C ALA A 32 -30.46 22.29 10.73
N THR A 33 -29.91 23.49 10.67
CA THR A 33 -29.70 24.20 9.41
C THR A 33 -28.67 23.39 8.64
N GLU A 34 -29.04 22.89 7.46
CA GLU A 34 -28.12 22.16 6.56
C GLU A 34 -27.03 23.07 5.97
N LEU A 35 -26.90 24.29 6.48
CA LEU A 35 -25.88 25.22 6.03
C LEU A 35 -24.48 24.77 6.49
N ASN A 36 -23.61 24.62 5.55
CA ASN A 36 -22.19 24.37 5.81
C ASN A 36 -21.48 25.70 6.14
N LEU A 37 -21.43 26.02 7.42
CA LEU A 37 -20.81 27.26 7.92
C LEU A 37 -19.51 26.93 8.66
N PRO A 38 -18.54 27.88 8.69
CA PRO A 38 -17.34 27.75 9.50
C PRO A 38 -17.67 27.49 10.97
N ARG A 39 -17.04 26.47 11.58
CA ARG A 39 -17.24 26.08 12.99
C ARG A 39 -15.97 26.30 13.79
N LEU A 40 -16.10 26.55 15.09
CA LEU A 40 -14.97 26.71 16.02
C LEU A 40 -14.08 25.46 16.08
N SER A 41 -14.70 24.27 16.08
CA SER A 41 -13.98 23.00 15.98
C SER A 41 -13.91 22.63 14.49
N GLN A 42 -12.78 22.91 13.88
CA GLN A 42 -12.58 22.68 12.44
C GLN A 42 -12.54 21.19 12.12
N ARG A 43 -13.10 20.82 10.96
CA ARG A 43 -13.03 19.47 10.44
C ARG A 43 -11.61 19.19 9.92
N ALA A 44 -11.05 18.07 10.33
CA ALA A 44 -9.77 17.56 9.87
C ALA A 44 -9.92 16.14 9.32
N GLN A 45 -9.06 15.79 8.40
CA GLN A 45 -8.92 14.43 7.88
C GLN A 45 -7.46 14.10 7.74
N ILE A 46 -7.08 12.92 8.20
CA ILE A 46 -5.75 12.35 7.99
C ILE A 46 -5.89 10.96 7.40
N THR A 47 -4.98 10.61 6.50
CA THR A 47 -4.93 9.28 5.87
C THR A 47 -3.49 8.78 5.88
N GLN A 48 -3.31 7.52 6.24
CA GLN A 48 -2.03 6.81 6.18
C GLN A 48 -2.22 5.49 5.48
N ARG A 49 -1.32 5.18 4.54
CA ARG A 49 -1.22 3.86 3.91
C ARG A 49 -0.23 2.99 4.67
N VAL A 50 -0.66 1.76 5.00
CA VAL A 50 0.17 0.70 5.60
C VAL A 50 0.07 -0.52 4.67
N GLY A 51 1.17 -0.94 4.07
CA GLY A 51 1.12 -1.88 2.94
C GLY A 51 0.26 -1.33 1.81
N LEU A 52 -0.85 -1.99 1.49
CA LEU A 52 -1.85 -1.53 0.53
C LEU A 52 -3.12 -0.97 1.19
N THR A 53 -3.20 -1.00 2.50
CA THR A 53 -4.38 -0.57 3.27
C THR A 53 -4.33 0.91 3.58
N ASP A 54 -5.37 1.66 3.21
CA ASP A 54 -5.56 3.04 3.63
C ASP A 54 -6.35 3.10 4.95
N ILE A 55 -5.81 3.82 5.93
CA ILE A 55 -6.43 4.13 7.22
C ILE A 55 -6.75 5.62 7.22
N THR A 56 -8.03 5.97 7.29
CA THR A 56 -8.47 7.38 7.26
C THR A 56 -9.23 7.73 8.54
N ILE A 57 -8.86 8.84 9.18
CA ILE A 57 -9.58 9.38 10.35
C ILE A 57 -10.13 10.76 9.99
N ILE A 58 -11.45 10.95 10.21
CA ILE A 58 -12.15 12.21 10.04
C ILE A 58 -12.67 12.64 11.39
N TYR A 59 -12.35 13.85 11.80
CA TYR A 59 -12.73 14.37 13.12
C TYR A 59 -12.92 15.88 13.11
N HIS A 60 -13.53 16.42 14.13
CA HIS A 60 -13.54 17.85 14.40
C HIS A 60 -12.63 18.15 15.59
N ALA A 61 -11.72 19.10 15.43
CA ALA A 61 -10.64 19.44 16.36
C ALA A 61 -11.06 20.57 17.33
N PRO A 62 -11.54 20.26 18.54
CA PRO A 62 -11.83 21.28 19.52
C PRO A 62 -10.55 21.88 20.12
N LEU A 63 -10.62 23.15 20.52
CA LEU A 63 -9.58 23.82 21.30
C LEU A 63 -9.85 23.63 22.79
N ALA A 64 -8.82 23.44 23.57
CA ALA A 64 -8.91 23.38 25.04
C ALA A 64 -9.24 24.75 25.63
N ASN A 65 -8.64 25.81 25.09
CA ASN A 65 -8.86 27.19 25.57
C ASN A 65 -8.66 27.33 27.09
N GLY A 66 -7.62 26.68 27.64
CA GLY A 66 -7.29 26.72 29.07
C GLY A 66 -8.26 25.95 29.97
N ARG A 67 -9.26 25.23 29.43
CA ARG A 67 -10.21 24.45 30.23
C ARG A 67 -9.57 23.17 30.76
N GLU A 68 -10.00 22.72 31.91
CA GLU A 68 -9.76 21.39 32.43
C GLU A 68 -10.65 20.40 31.64
N LEU A 69 -10.02 19.48 30.86
CA LEU A 69 -10.75 18.65 29.91
C LEU A 69 -11.19 17.32 30.53
N PHE A 70 -10.24 16.44 30.79
CA PHE A 70 -10.54 15.07 31.22
C PHE A 70 -10.95 15.05 32.69
N GLY A 71 -12.10 14.41 32.95
CA GLY A 71 -12.76 14.45 34.26
C GLY A 71 -13.71 15.64 34.45
N LYS A 72 -13.73 16.64 33.53
CA LYS A 72 -14.62 17.80 33.53
C LYS A 72 -15.41 17.95 32.25
N VAL A 73 -14.84 18.59 31.21
CA VAL A 73 -15.50 18.76 29.89
C VAL A 73 -15.75 17.42 29.20
N VAL A 74 -14.83 16.49 29.38
CA VAL A 74 -14.93 15.07 28.96
C VAL A 74 -14.93 14.24 30.25
N PRO A 75 -16.08 13.84 30.77
CA PRO A 75 -16.18 13.12 32.04
C PRO A 75 -15.54 11.73 31.94
N TYR A 76 -14.90 11.29 33.02
CA TYR A 76 -14.44 9.92 33.15
C TYR A 76 -15.57 8.92 33.17
N GLY A 77 -15.37 7.71 32.63
CA GLY A 77 -16.35 6.64 32.62
C GLY A 77 -17.52 6.84 31.65
N GLN A 78 -17.52 7.90 30.84
CA GLN A 78 -18.58 8.19 29.88
C GLN A 78 -18.07 8.08 28.43
N VAL A 79 -18.96 7.62 27.55
CA VAL A 79 -18.65 7.54 26.12
C VAL A 79 -18.55 8.93 25.50
N TRP A 80 -17.42 9.23 24.92
CA TRP A 80 -17.12 10.48 24.21
C TRP A 80 -16.79 10.19 22.73
N ARG A 81 -17.34 11.02 21.82
CA ARG A 81 -17.13 10.91 20.37
C ARG A 81 -15.70 11.18 19.88
N ALA A 82 -14.73 11.24 20.78
CA ALA A 82 -13.31 11.41 20.50
C ALA A 82 -12.97 12.62 19.60
N GLY A 83 -13.75 13.69 19.75
CA GLY A 83 -13.69 14.94 18.96
C GLY A 83 -14.82 15.88 19.35
N ALA A 84 -15.29 16.67 18.39
CA ALA A 84 -16.41 17.58 18.54
C ALA A 84 -17.39 17.49 17.36
N ASN A 85 -18.58 18.07 17.47
CA ASN A 85 -19.63 18.11 16.44
C ASN A 85 -20.10 16.70 16.05
N GLU A 86 -19.99 16.34 14.75
CA GLU A 86 -20.33 15.04 14.21
C GLU A 86 -19.42 13.95 14.75
N ASN A 87 -19.79 12.70 14.54
CA ASN A 87 -18.96 11.54 14.90
C ASN A 87 -17.55 11.69 14.35
N THR A 88 -16.55 11.39 15.18
CA THR A 88 -15.24 11.01 14.67
C THR A 88 -15.37 9.65 14.03
N THR A 89 -14.82 9.48 12.84
CA THR A 89 -14.82 8.21 12.12
C THR A 89 -13.42 7.74 11.83
N ILE A 90 -13.24 6.43 11.83
CA ILE A 90 -12.06 5.75 11.32
C ILE A 90 -12.48 4.73 10.27
N SER A 91 -11.79 4.70 9.13
CA SER A 91 -12.08 3.76 8.04
C SER A 91 -10.84 3.01 7.62
N PHE A 92 -11.05 1.76 7.21
CA PHE A 92 -10.03 0.83 6.73
C PHE A 92 -10.47 0.25 5.39
N THR A 93 -9.57 0.24 4.39
CA THR A 93 -9.85 -0.38 3.08
C THR A 93 -9.78 -1.89 3.11
N ASP A 94 -9.10 -2.46 4.09
CA ASP A 94 -8.92 -3.90 4.29
C ASP A 94 -9.11 -4.27 5.77
N ASP A 95 -9.23 -5.57 6.05
CA ASP A 95 -9.29 -6.08 7.42
C ASP A 95 -7.98 -5.75 8.16
N VAL A 96 -8.11 -5.32 9.40
CA VAL A 96 -6.98 -4.91 10.24
C VAL A 96 -7.00 -5.64 11.58
N SER A 97 -5.92 -5.54 12.32
CA SER A 97 -5.86 -5.90 13.73
C SER A 97 -5.64 -4.63 14.56
N VAL A 98 -6.48 -4.37 15.55
CA VAL A 98 -6.33 -3.25 16.49
C VAL A 98 -6.00 -3.80 17.87
N GLU A 99 -4.86 -3.43 18.43
CA GLU A 99 -4.36 -3.99 19.71
C GLU A 99 -4.37 -5.54 19.71
N GLY A 100 -4.09 -6.17 18.55
CA GLY A 100 -4.11 -7.63 18.40
C GLY A 100 -5.50 -8.25 18.17
N HIS A 101 -6.57 -7.47 18.13
CA HIS A 101 -7.93 -7.93 17.90
C HIS A 101 -8.39 -7.66 16.47
N PRO A 102 -9.00 -8.62 15.76
CA PRO A 102 -9.42 -8.45 14.38
C PRO A 102 -10.58 -7.45 14.25
N LEU A 103 -10.53 -6.63 13.22
CA LEU A 103 -11.58 -5.71 12.82
C LEU A 103 -11.68 -5.71 11.29
N THR A 104 -12.90 -5.92 10.77
CA THR A 104 -13.13 -5.99 9.32
C THR A 104 -12.99 -4.64 8.64
N ALA A 105 -12.71 -4.65 7.33
CA ALA A 105 -12.74 -3.46 6.49
C ALA A 105 -14.07 -2.71 6.64
N GLY A 106 -14.02 -1.38 6.61
CA GLY A 106 -15.23 -0.55 6.75
C GLY A 106 -14.97 0.78 7.42
N THR A 107 -16.06 1.50 7.68
CA THR A 107 -16.05 2.78 8.40
C THR A 107 -16.75 2.63 9.74
N TYR A 108 -16.09 3.07 10.79
CA TYR A 108 -16.57 2.96 12.17
C TYR A 108 -16.68 4.34 12.82
N GLY A 109 -17.69 4.53 13.64
CA GLY A 109 -17.72 5.62 14.62
C GLY A 109 -16.67 5.36 15.69
N LEU A 110 -15.75 6.29 15.87
CA LEU A 110 -14.69 6.20 16.86
C LEU A 110 -15.12 6.89 18.14
N HIS A 111 -15.34 6.12 19.19
CA HIS A 111 -15.66 6.64 20.52
C HIS A 111 -14.60 6.22 21.54
N ILE A 112 -14.51 6.96 22.64
CA ILE A 112 -13.55 6.69 23.70
C ILE A 112 -14.25 6.84 25.05
N ILE A 113 -13.95 5.95 25.99
CA ILE A 113 -14.27 6.12 27.41
C ILE A 113 -12.96 6.44 28.13
N PRO A 114 -12.72 7.70 28.48
CA PRO A 114 -11.53 8.06 29.25
C PRO A 114 -11.70 7.66 30.72
N ASN A 115 -10.61 7.24 31.35
CA ASN A 115 -10.50 7.04 32.80
C ASN A 115 -9.10 7.51 33.25
N ALA A 116 -8.80 7.39 34.55
CA ALA A 116 -7.55 7.88 35.10
C ALA A 116 -6.32 7.11 34.50
N ASP A 117 -6.40 5.78 34.47
CA ASP A 117 -5.25 4.92 34.16
C ASP A 117 -5.39 4.10 32.88
N GLN A 118 -6.62 3.92 32.41
CA GLN A 118 -6.90 3.09 31.22
C GLN A 118 -8.08 3.68 30.46
N TRP A 119 -7.93 3.79 29.15
CA TRP A 119 -8.95 4.30 28.25
C TRP A 119 -9.48 3.17 27.37
N THR A 120 -10.78 3.16 27.13
CA THR A 120 -11.38 2.21 26.18
C THR A 120 -11.62 2.90 24.85
N ILE A 121 -11.02 2.38 23.79
CA ILE A 121 -11.26 2.79 22.40
C ILE A 121 -12.36 1.90 21.85
N ILE A 122 -13.37 2.51 21.22
CA ILE A 122 -14.57 1.83 20.71
C ILE A 122 -14.70 2.08 19.21
N PHE A 123 -14.89 1.02 18.46
CA PHE A 123 -15.20 1.03 17.04
C PHE A 123 -16.67 0.62 16.86
N SER A 124 -17.56 1.61 16.71
CA SER A 124 -18.98 1.38 16.51
C SER A 124 -19.33 1.23 15.04
N ARG A 125 -20.22 0.29 14.70
CA ARG A 125 -20.78 0.17 13.34
C ARG A 125 -21.61 1.37 12.93
N ASN A 126 -22.08 2.15 13.90
CA ASN A 126 -22.78 3.41 13.66
C ASN A 126 -21.76 4.54 13.46
N SER A 127 -21.44 4.84 12.20
CA SER A 127 -20.48 5.89 11.84
C SER A 127 -21.14 7.24 11.47
N THR A 128 -22.49 7.30 11.43
CA THR A 128 -23.22 8.45 10.89
C THR A 128 -23.95 9.29 11.97
N SER A 129 -23.89 8.88 13.23
CA SER A 129 -24.53 9.60 14.36
C SER A 129 -23.93 11.00 14.54
N TRP A 130 -24.70 11.88 15.14
CA TRP A 130 -24.22 13.18 15.58
C TRP A 130 -23.78 13.09 17.06
N GLY A 131 -22.47 13.05 17.29
CA GLY A 131 -21.90 12.89 18.64
C GLY A 131 -22.10 11.49 19.22
N SER A 132 -22.19 11.37 20.55
CA SER A 132 -22.42 10.10 21.24
C SER A 132 -23.80 10.04 21.94
N PHE A 133 -24.76 10.88 21.53
CA PHE A 133 -26.06 10.96 22.20
C PHE A 133 -26.94 9.73 21.97
N SER A 134 -26.80 9.10 20.78
CA SER A 134 -27.51 7.88 20.38
C SER A 134 -26.59 6.66 20.38
N TYR A 135 -25.49 6.70 21.11
CA TYR A 135 -24.58 5.56 21.19
C TYR A 135 -25.27 4.35 21.83
N ASP A 136 -25.18 3.20 21.20
CA ASP A 136 -25.60 1.89 21.69
C ASP A 136 -24.43 0.91 21.67
N GLU A 137 -24.12 0.33 22.81
CA GLU A 137 -23.05 -0.67 22.97
C GLU A 137 -23.25 -1.91 22.08
N LYS A 138 -24.49 -2.24 21.72
CA LYS A 138 -24.79 -3.36 20.80
C LYS A 138 -24.29 -3.15 19.39
N GLU A 139 -24.02 -1.91 19.01
CA GLU A 139 -23.45 -1.54 17.70
C GLU A 139 -21.93 -1.62 17.70
N ASP A 140 -21.28 -1.92 18.81
CA ASP A 140 -19.81 -2.02 18.85
C ASP A 140 -19.33 -3.21 18.04
N ALA A 141 -18.39 -2.94 17.15
CA ALA A 141 -17.65 -3.96 16.42
C ALA A 141 -16.45 -4.44 17.24
N LEU A 142 -15.79 -3.51 17.94
CA LEU A 142 -14.62 -3.80 18.77
C LEU A 142 -14.48 -2.78 19.89
N ARG A 143 -14.00 -3.26 21.05
CA ARG A 143 -13.49 -2.44 22.16
C ARG A 143 -12.09 -2.91 22.52
N VAL A 144 -11.16 -1.99 22.66
CA VAL A 144 -9.81 -2.25 23.15
C VAL A 144 -9.43 -1.29 24.26
N ASN A 145 -8.62 -1.76 25.18
CA ASN A 145 -8.15 -0.96 26.30
C ASN A 145 -6.70 -0.54 26.09
N VAL A 146 -6.42 0.76 26.25
CA VAL A 146 -5.11 1.34 26.08
C VAL A 146 -4.73 2.21 27.27
N LYS A 147 -3.45 2.46 27.47
CA LYS A 147 -2.97 3.36 28.53
C LYS A 147 -2.67 4.74 27.94
N PRO A 148 -3.24 5.82 28.52
CA PRO A 148 -2.83 7.16 28.15
C PRO A 148 -1.39 7.42 28.59
N ALA A 149 -0.70 8.28 27.85
CA ALA A 149 0.65 8.73 28.14
C ALA A 149 0.70 10.25 28.31
N ALA A 150 1.68 10.74 29.07
CA ALA A 150 1.97 12.15 29.14
C ALA A 150 2.54 12.64 27.80
N ALA A 151 2.15 13.84 27.38
CA ALA A 151 2.59 14.44 26.13
C ALA A 151 2.86 15.94 26.28
N GLU A 152 3.51 16.54 25.30
CA GLU A 152 3.60 18.00 25.20
C GLU A 152 2.23 18.64 25.11
N ASN A 153 2.06 19.84 25.67
CA ASN A 153 0.79 20.53 25.67
C ASN A 153 0.37 20.94 24.26
N ARG A 154 -0.82 20.50 23.85
CA ARG A 154 -1.43 20.83 22.57
C ARG A 154 -2.86 21.33 22.79
N ASP A 155 -3.12 22.60 22.46
CA ASP A 155 -4.43 23.21 22.68
C ASP A 155 -5.52 22.63 21.76
N SER A 156 -5.19 22.34 20.49
CA SER A 156 -6.11 21.73 19.52
C SER A 156 -6.00 20.20 19.57
N LEU A 157 -7.13 19.48 19.68
CA LEU A 157 -7.16 18.03 19.51
C LEU A 157 -6.63 17.64 18.13
N ALA A 158 -5.79 16.61 18.08
CA ALA A 158 -5.31 16.03 16.82
C ALA A 158 -5.13 14.53 16.92
N TYR A 159 -5.23 13.87 15.77
CA TYR A 159 -4.77 12.51 15.56
C TYR A 159 -3.46 12.52 14.76
N THR A 160 -2.57 11.59 15.03
CA THR A 160 -1.32 11.36 14.30
C THR A 160 -1.15 9.88 14.02
N PHE A 161 -0.37 9.56 12.97
CA PHE A 161 0.15 8.22 12.72
C PHE A 161 1.62 8.21 13.12
N ASP A 162 1.98 7.37 14.05
CA ASP A 162 3.31 7.25 14.64
C ASP A 162 3.85 5.81 14.40
N ASP A 163 5.14 5.57 14.66
CA ASP A 163 5.80 4.25 14.63
C ASP A 163 5.51 3.43 13.36
N MET A 164 5.70 4.07 12.20
CA MET A 164 5.43 3.49 10.89
C MET A 164 6.31 2.27 10.60
N LYS A 165 5.67 1.13 10.27
CA LYS A 165 6.31 -0.09 9.80
C LYS A 165 5.66 -0.55 8.48
N PRO A 166 6.26 -1.51 7.76
CA PRO A 166 5.68 -2.03 6.51
C PRO A 166 4.27 -2.63 6.68
N ASP A 167 3.95 -3.10 7.88
CA ASP A 167 2.72 -3.84 8.21
C ASP A 167 1.91 -3.22 9.36
N SER A 168 2.35 -2.10 9.92
CA SER A 168 1.68 -1.53 11.10
C SER A 168 1.96 -0.05 11.31
N THR A 169 1.13 0.58 12.13
CA THR A 169 1.28 1.95 12.62
C THR A 169 0.60 2.11 13.97
N THR A 170 0.93 3.17 14.69
CA THR A 170 0.24 3.58 15.91
C THR A 170 -0.58 4.83 15.63
N VAL A 171 -1.89 4.77 15.83
CA VAL A 171 -2.74 5.96 15.85
C VAL A 171 -2.69 6.57 17.23
N THR A 172 -2.41 7.86 17.32
CA THR A 172 -2.38 8.57 18.61
C THR A 172 -3.32 9.77 18.60
N LEU A 173 -4.30 9.79 19.50
CA LEU A 173 -5.04 10.99 19.83
C LEU A 173 -4.20 11.83 20.77
N ARG A 174 -4.02 13.13 20.46
CA ARG A 174 -3.26 14.09 21.28
C ARG A 174 -4.12 15.29 21.62
N TRP A 175 -4.27 15.59 22.91
CA TRP A 175 -4.95 16.79 23.36
C TRP A 175 -4.45 17.20 24.74
N VAL A 176 -4.26 18.50 24.95
CA VAL A 176 -3.57 19.05 26.12
C VAL A 176 -2.27 18.30 26.40
N LYS A 177 -2.08 17.77 27.59
CA LYS A 177 -0.88 17.00 27.98
C LYS A 177 -1.08 15.48 27.93
N VAL A 178 -2.05 15.00 27.14
CA VAL A 178 -2.41 13.58 27.06
C VAL A 178 -2.25 13.08 25.63
N ALA A 179 -1.61 11.93 25.48
CA ALA A 179 -1.56 11.12 24.28
C ALA A 179 -2.23 9.78 24.55
N VAL A 180 -3.06 9.32 23.61
CA VAL A 180 -3.78 8.04 23.70
C VAL A 180 -3.43 7.23 22.46
N PRO A 181 -2.38 6.40 22.53
CA PRO A 181 -1.97 5.55 21.41
C PRO A 181 -2.82 4.29 21.33
N PHE A 182 -3.07 3.80 20.11
CA PHE A 182 -3.52 2.44 19.83
C PHE A 182 -2.88 1.92 18.56
N HIS A 183 -2.47 0.66 18.59
CA HIS A 183 -1.72 0.02 17.50
C HIS A 183 -2.66 -0.60 16.46
N ILE A 184 -2.32 -0.43 15.19
CA ILE A 184 -3.03 -1.03 14.05
C ILE A 184 -2.01 -1.81 13.21
N ALA A 185 -2.32 -3.07 12.92
CA ALA A 185 -1.54 -3.92 12.04
C ALA A 185 -2.40 -4.49 10.91
N VAL A 186 -1.76 -4.81 9.80
CA VAL A 186 -2.38 -5.39 8.61
C VAL A 186 -1.63 -6.66 8.18
N ASP A 187 -2.34 -7.63 7.61
CA ASP A 187 -1.70 -8.76 6.96
C ASP A 187 -1.29 -8.35 5.52
N THR A 188 -0.14 -7.69 5.42
CA THR A 188 0.38 -7.18 4.15
C THR A 188 0.48 -8.27 3.10
N ASN A 189 0.89 -9.49 3.49
CA ASN A 189 1.06 -10.60 2.56
C ASN A 189 -0.27 -11.05 1.98
N ALA A 190 -1.27 -11.32 2.81
CA ALA A 190 -2.59 -11.75 2.35
C ALA A 190 -3.30 -10.67 1.53
N ILE A 191 -3.17 -9.40 1.93
CA ILE A 191 -3.76 -8.26 1.21
C ILE A 191 -3.10 -8.08 -0.16
N THR A 192 -1.77 -8.15 -0.23
CA THR A 192 -1.03 -8.00 -1.49
C THR A 192 -1.33 -9.15 -2.45
N GLU A 193 -1.35 -10.39 -1.98
CA GLU A 193 -1.70 -11.56 -2.79
C GLU A 193 -3.11 -11.41 -3.39
N ARG A 194 -4.10 -11.04 -2.57
CA ARG A 194 -5.47 -10.79 -3.05
C ARG A 194 -5.51 -9.66 -4.09
N SER A 195 -4.74 -8.61 -3.87
CA SER A 195 -4.61 -7.50 -4.82
C SER A 195 -3.96 -7.94 -6.13
N ILE A 196 -2.88 -8.71 -6.09
CA ILE A 196 -2.22 -9.30 -7.26
C ILE A 196 -3.21 -10.18 -8.04
N ALA A 197 -3.89 -11.11 -7.36
CA ALA A 197 -4.86 -11.99 -8.00
C ALA A 197 -5.97 -11.21 -8.73
N ASN A 198 -6.41 -10.09 -8.17
CA ASN A 198 -7.38 -9.20 -8.82
C ASN A 198 -6.77 -8.45 -10.03
N GLN A 199 -5.53 -7.99 -9.93
CA GLN A 199 -4.84 -7.27 -11.01
C GLN A 199 -4.54 -8.20 -12.19
N LEU A 200 -4.18 -9.46 -11.93
CA LEU A 200 -3.95 -10.48 -12.96
C LEU A 200 -5.22 -10.85 -13.75
N ARG A 201 -6.41 -10.55 -13.24
CA ARG A 201 -7.69 -10.69 -14.00
C ARG A 201 -7.94 -9.53 -14.96
N ASN A 202 -7.09 -8.51 -14.95
CA ASN A 202 -7.16 -7.31 -15.78
C ASN A 202 -5.89 -7.19 -16.65
N VAL A 203 -5.50 -5.98 -16.99
CA VAL A 203 -4.34 -5.69 -17.88
C VAL A 203 -3.05 -6.37 -17.42
N GLY A 204 -2.82 -6.49 -16.10
CA GLY A 204 -1.65 -7.16 -15.54
C GLY A 204 -1.51 -8.63 -15.98
N GLY A 205 -2.63 -9.31 -16.24
CA GLY A 205 -2.64 -10.71 -16.68
C GLY A 205 -2.61 -10.92 -18.20
N PHE A 206 -2.46 -9.86 -19.01
CA PHE A 206 -2.44 -10.01 -20.47
C PHE A 206 -1.07 -10.43 -21.03
N THR A 207 -0.03 -10.31 -20.23
CA THR A 207 1.34 -10.61 -20.66
C THR A 207 2.05 -11.51 -19.65
N TRP A 208 3.16 -12.11 -20.08
CA TRP A 208 4.02 -12.89 -19.20
C TRP A 208 4.53 -12.08 -17.99
N ALA A 209 4.83 -10.78 -18.21
CA ALA A 209 5.51 -9.94 -17.21
C ALA A 209 4.72 -9.75 -15.93
N GLY A 210 3.38 -9.61 -16.00
CA GLY A 210 2.56 -9.46 -14.81
C GLY A 210 2.55 -10.72 -13.92
N TYR A 211 2.56 -11.90 -14.52
CA TYR A 211 2.67 -13.15 -13.79
C TYR A 211 4.07 -13.36 -13.18
N ASP A 212 5.13 -13.02 -13.92
CA ASP A 212 6.51 -13.06 -13.42
C ASP A 212 6.70 -12.08 -12.24
N GLU A 213 6.20 -10.85 -12.34
CA GLU A 213 6.23 -9.88 -11.25
C GLU A 213 5.50 -10.39 -9.99
N ALA A 214 4.32 -11.00 -10.18
CA ALA A 214 3.54 -11.61 -9.11
C ALA A 214 4.30 -12.76 -8.42
N ALA A 215 4.92 -13.64 -9.21
CA ALA A 215 5.70 -14.77 -8.73
C ALA A 215 6.96 -14.32 -7.98
N ASN A 216 7.67 -13.31 -8.51
CA ASN A 216 8.82 -12.70 -7.85
C ASN A 216 8.44 -12.08 -6.52
N TRP A 217 7.30 -11.39 -6.42
CA TRP A 217 6.85 -10.81 -5.16
C TRP A 217 6.66 -11.89 -4.08
N ASN A 218 5.99 -13.00 -4.42
CA ASN A 218 5.81 -14.13 -3.49
C ASN A 218 7.15 -14.76 -3.10
N LEU A 219 8.07 -14.92 -4.05
CA LEU A 219 9.40 -15.43 -3.81
C LEU A 219 10.21 -14.55 -2.85
N ASP A 220 10.26 -13.25 -3.11
CA ASP A 220 11.01 -12.29 -2.31
C ASP A 220 10.49 -12.16 -0.88
N ASN A 221 9.20 -12.40 -0.66
CA ASN A 221 8.56 -12.42 0.65
C ASN A 221 8.50 -13.83 1.29
N ASN A 222 9.05 -14.85 0.63
CA ASN A 222 8.95 -16.25 1.05
C ASN A 222 7.52 -16.66 1.41
N TYR A 223 6.57 -16.25 0.58
CA TYR A 223 5.14 -16.38 0.82
C TYR A 223 4.49 -17.22 -0.27
N LYS A 224 3.75 -18.28 0.09
CA LYS A 224 2.99 -19.16 -0.81
C LYS A 224 3.73 -19.53 -2.11
N LEU A 225 4.92 -20.13 -1.98
CA LEU A 225 5.77 -20.50 -3.11
C LEU A 225 5.09 -21.43 -4.12
N ASP A 226 4.11 -22.24 -3.69
CA ASP A 226 3.30 -23.05 -4.60
C ASP A 226 2.44 -22.19 -5.54
N GLU A 227 1.92 -21.07 -5.06
CA GLU A 227 1.16 -20.12 -5.90
C GLU A 227 2.10 -19.32 -6.81
N ALA A 228 3.25 -18.91 -6.31
CA ALA A 228 4.30 -18.30 -7.12
C ALA A 228 4.69 -19.20 -8.31
N LEU A 229 4.84 -20.49 -8.06
CA LEU A 229 5.17 -21.47 -9.12
C LEU A 229 4.07 -21.56 -10.18
N LYS A 230 2.78 -21.52 -9.81
CA LYS A 230 1.66 -21.52 -10.77
C LYS A 230 1.63 -20.24 -11.61
N TRP A 231 1.85 -19.09 -11.00
CA TRP A 231 1.93 -17.83 -11.73
C TRP A 231 3.10 -17.84 -12.71
N GLU A 232 4.23 -18.37 -12.28
CA GLU A 232 5.41 -18.49 -13.14
C GLU A 232 5.18 -19.46 -14.30
N ASP A 233 4.52 -20.59 -14.06
CA ASP A 233 4.14 -21.50 -15.14
C ASP A 233 3.20 -20.83 -16.15
N THR A 234 2.30 -19.95 -15.69
CA THR A 234 1.42 -19.17 -16.57
C THR A 234 2.21 -18.11 -17.34
N SER A 235 3.18 -17.45 -16.70
CA SER A 235 4.12 -16.52 -17.35
C SER A 235 4.83 -17.19 -18.50
N ILE A 236 5.41 -18.37 -18.26
CA ILE A 236 6.13 -19.16 -19.27
C ILE A 236 5.19 -19.62 -20.41
N GLN A 237 3.97 -20.01 -20.11
CA GLN A 237 2.97 -20.38 -21.13
C GLN A 237 2.61 -19.20 -22.03
N ASN A 238 2.55 -17.99 -21.49
CA ASN A 238 2.29 -16.79 -22.27
C ASN A 238 3.48 -16.44 -23.19
N GLU A 239 4.69 -16.47 -22.66
CA GLU A 239 5.93 -16.27 -23.44
C GLU A 239 7.13 -16.80 -22.64
N GLU A 240 7.77 -17.86 -23.15
CA GLU A 240 8.96 -18.45 -22.52
C GLU A 240 10.19 -17.57 -22.73
N ARG A 241 10.80 -17.10 -21.66
CA ARG A 241 11.93 -16.16 -21.64
C ARG A 241 12.99 -16.57 -20.62
N PHE A 242 14.18 -15.95 -20.73
CA PHE A 242 15.20 -16.07 -19.67
C PHE A 242 14.65 -15.64 -18.31
N ASP A 243 13.96 -14.50 -18.27
CA ASP A 243 13.52 -13.84 -17.02
C ASP A 243 12.63 -14.78 -16.20
N ASN A 244 11.55 -15.29 -16.79
CA ASN A 244 10.59 -16.15 -16.10
C ASN A 244 11.10 -17.58 -15.84
N LEU A 245 11.97 -18.13 -16.67
CA LEU A 245 12.65 -19.39 -16.38
C LEU A 245 13.65 -19.24 -15.22
N GLU A 246 14.35 -18.11 -15.11
CA GLU A 246 15.24 -17.81 -13.98
C GLU A 246 14.45 -17.66 -12.69
N THR A 247 13.34 -16.92 -12.70
CA THR A 247 12.43 -16.80 -11.56
C THR A 247 11.90 -18.17 -11.12
N LYS A 248 11.45 -19.02 -12.07
CA LYS A 248 11.02 -20.38 -11.77
C LYS A 248 12.11 -21.21 -11.11
N SER A 249 13.34 -21.10 -11.61
CA SER A 249 14.48 -21.79 -11.00
C SER A 249 14.69 -21.38 -9.54
N ARG A 250 14.61 -20.07 -9.23
CA ARG A 250 14.73 -19.55 -7.87
C ARG A 250 13.59 -20.00 -6.97
N ILE A 251 12.36 -20.03 -7.46
CA ILE A 251 11.20 -20.56 -6.71
C ILE A 251 11.41 -22.04 -6.37
N LEU A 252 11.82 -22.85 -7.34
CA LEU A 252 12.10 -24.27 -7.12
C LEU A 252 13.24 -24.49 -6.13
N GLU A 253 14.29 -23.66 -6.18
CA GLU A 253 15.37 -23.69 -5.17
C GLU A 253 14.85 -23.37 -3.76
N ALA A 254 14.05 -22.33 -3.62
CA ALA A 254 13.43 -21.94 -2.35
C ALA A 254 12.49 -23.03 -1.80
N MET A 255 11.84 -23.80 -2.67
CA MET A 255 11.03 -24.97 -2.32
C MET A 255 11.88 -26.23 -1.99
N GLY A 256 13.21 -26.18 -2.14
CA GLY A 256 14.11 -27.31 -1.94
C GLY A 256 14.18 -28.28 -3.11
N LYS A 257 13.56 -28.02 -4.24
CA LYS A 257 13.53 -28.85 -5.47
C LYS A 257 14.78 -28.62 -6.34
N LYS A 258 15.95 -28.85 -5.76
CA LYS A 258 17.26 -28.46 -6.36
C LYS A 258 17.52 -29.04 -7.75
N GLN A 259 17.09 -30.26 -8.04
CA GLN A 259 17.32 -30.88 -9.37
C GLN A 259 16.47 -30.18 -10.44
N GLU A 260 15.21 -29.92 -10.15
CA GLU A 260 14.30 -29.18 -11.05
C GLU A 260 14.78 -27.73 -11.24
N ALA A 261 15.22 -27.08 -10.18
CA ALA A 261 15.79 -25.74 -10.22
C ALA A 261 17.00 -25.67 -11.17
N ALA A 262 17.95 -26.60 -11.01
CA ALA A 262 19.15 -26.65 -11.87
C ALA A 262 18.80 -26.90 -13.34
N ALA A 263 17.86 -27.80 -13.62
CA ALA A 263 17.40 -28.09 -14.99
C ALA A 263 16.72 -26.86 -15.62
N THR A 264 15.85 -26.18 -14.86
CA THR A 264 15.17 -24.96 -15.31
C THR A 264 16.16 -23.80 -15.56
N LEU A 265 17.20 -23.67 -14.73
CA LEU A 265 18.25 -22.67 -14.93
C LEU A 265 19.03 -22.91 -16.22
N VAL A 266 19.31 -24.16 -16.59
CA VAL A 266 19.96 -24.48 -17.85
C VAL A 266 19.10 -24.00 -19.02
N GLN A 267 17.79 -24.26 -19.00
CA GLN A 267 16.84 -23.76 -20.01
C GLN A 267 16.80 -22.22 -20.06
N ALA A 268 16.78 -21.57 -18.89
CA ALA A 268 16.85 -20.11 -18.82
C ALA A 268 18.10 -19.56 -19.53
N LEU A 269 19.26 -20.11 -19.19
CA LEU A 269 20.52 -19.67 -19.78
C LEU A 269 20.62 -19.91 -21.31
N GLU A 270 19.87 -20.85 -21.87
CA GLU A 270 19.77 -21.03 -23.33
C GLU A 270 19.00 -19.90 -24.01
N LYS A 271 18.08 -19.27 -23.34
CA LYS A 271 17.27 -18.13 -23.82
C LYS A 271 17.94 -16.77 -23.58
N ALA A 272 18.99 -16.72 -22.75
CA ALA A 272 19.60 -15.48 -22.31
C ALA A 272 20.33 -14.75 -23.46
N ASN A 273 20.10 -13.43 -23.57
CA ASN A 273 20.90 -12.55 -24.39
C ASN A 273 22.23 -12.17 -23.72
N ALA A 274 23.12 -11.46 -24.43
CA ALA A 274 24.42 -11.05 -23.90
C ALA A 274 24.34 -10.28 -22.57
N ILE A 275 23.38 -9.35 -22.45
CA ILE A 275 23.22 -8.55 -21.22
C ILE A 275 22.78 -9.44 -20.07
N GLN A 276 21.83 -10.34 -20.30
CA GLN A 276 21.31 -11.25 -19.27
C GLN A 276 22.38 -12.22 -18.79
N LEU A 277 23.18 -12.82 -19.71
CA LEU A 277 24.31 -13.68 -19.34
C LEU A 277 25.34 -12.94 -18.49
N TYR A 278 25.71 -11.73 -18.90
CA TYR A 278 26.64 -10.90 -18.15
C TYR A 278 26.11 -10.52 -16.76
N VAL A 279 24.86 -10.07 -16.67
CA VAL A 279 24.25 -9.66 -15.38
C VAL A 279 24.15 -10.86 -14.44
N TYR A 280 23.72 -12.01 -14.94
CA TYR A 280 23.66 -13.24 -14.14
C TYR A 280 25.05 -13.67 -13.65
N ALA A 281 26.05 -13.66 -14.53
CA ALA A 281 27.44 -13.94 -14.16
C ALA A 281 27.97 -12.96 -13.09
N ARG A 282 27.60 -11.68 -13.17
CA ARG A 282 27.93 -10.68 -12.13
C ARG A 282 27.27 -11.02 -10.79
N GLY A 283 26.05 -11.54 -10.80
CA GLY A 283 25.36 -12.07 -9.62
C GLY A 283 26.17 -13.19 -8.95
N LEU A 284 26.61 -14.16 -9.74
CA LEU A 284 27.46 -15.26 -9.25
C LEU A 284 28.80 -14.77 -8.66
N GLN A 285 29.43 -13.77 -9.27
CA GLN A 285 30.66 -13.18 -8.68
C GLN A 285 30.41 -12.55 -7.31
N ARG A 286 29.29 -11.84 -7.13
CA ARG A 286 28.92 -11.27 -5.80
C ARG A 286 28.71 -12.38 -4.76
N GLN A 287 28.25 -13.54 -5.19
CA GLN A 287 28.08 -14.73 -4.37
C GLN A 287 29.39 -15.54 -4.20
N LYS A 288 30.56 -14.99 -4.65
CA LYS A 288 31.87 -15.64 -4.63
C LYS A 288 31.99 -16.92 -5.45
N GLN A 289 31.10 -17.11 -6.43
CA GLN A 289 31.10 -18.23 -7.38
C GLN A 289 31.84 -17.82 -8.68
N GLN A 290 33.10 -17.40 -8.57
CA GLN A 290 33.83 -16.76 -9.66
C GLN A 290 34.04 -17.70 -10.85
N ASP A 291 34.31 -18.97 -10.61
CA ASP A 291 34.55 -19.93 -11.70
C ASP A 291 33.32 -20.11 -12.61
N LYS A 292 32.14 -20.23 -12.00
CA LYS A 292 30.87 -20.29 -12.74
C LYS A 292 30.59 -18.99 -13.51
N ALA A 293 30.89 -17.86 -12.90
CA ALA A 293 30.74 -16.58 -13.58
C ALA A 293 31.63 -16.50 -14.82
N PHE A 294 32.87 -16.97 -14.70
CA PHE A 294 33.83 -16.98 -15.85
C PHE A 294 33.43 -17.98 -16.95
N GLU A 295 32.81 -19.08 -16.60
CA GLU A 295 32.21 -19.99 -17.61
C GLU A 295 31.10 -19.26 -18.38
N LEU A 296 30.26 -18.50 -17.74
CA LEU A 296 29.21 -17.71 -18.41
C LEU A 296 29.79 -16.58 -19.26
N TYR A 297 30.84 -15.88 -18.82
CA TYR A 297 31.51 -14.87 -19.65
C TYR A 297 32.16 -15.51 -20.92
N ARG A 298 32.75 -16.72 -20.80
CA ARG A 298 33.27 -17.43 -21.98
C ARG A 298 32.14 -17.87 -22.92
N ARG A 299 31.01 -18.32 -22.36
CA ARG A 299 29.81 -18.66 -23.14
C ARG A 299 29.27 -17.43 -23.86
N ASP A 300 29.15 -16.30 -23.16
CA ASP A 300 28.74 -15.03 -23.73
C ASP A 300 29.64 -14.59 -24.89
N ALA A 301 30.95 -14.66 -24.71
CA ALA A 301 31.93 -14.35 -25.74
C ALA A 301 31.81 -15.26 -26.97
N LYS A 302 31.39 -16.51 -26.80
CA LYS A 302 31.16 -17.44 -27.90
C LYS A 302 29.86 -17.15 -28.66
N LEU A 303 28.79 -16.77 -27.93
CA LEU A 303 27.47 -16.55 -28.54
C LEU A 303 27.32 -15.15 -29.13
N TYR A 304 27.93 -14.17 -28.50
CA TYR A 304 27.75 -12.74 -28.80
C TYR A 304 29.10 -12.00 -28.91
N PRO A 305 30.03 -12.44 -29.81
CA PRO A 305 31.40 -11.98 -29.81
C PRO A 305 31.57 -10.47 -30.04
N ASP A 306 30.63 -9.84 -30.75
CA ASP A 306 30.69 -8.41 -31.10
C ASP A 306 29.90 -7.50 -30.16
N HIS A 307 29.26 -8.07 -29.14
CA HIS A 307 28.44 -7.26 -28.22
C HIS A 307 29.34 -6.58 -27.15
N TRP A 308 29.16 -5.30 -26.96
CA TRP A 308 30.00 -4.49 -26.04
C TRP A 308 30.11 -5.07 -24.61
N ILE A 309 29.02 -5.64 -24.07
CA ILE A 309 29.00 -6.17 -22.69
C ILE A 309 29.84 -7.46 -22.58
N THR A 310 29.91 -8.23 -23.65
CA THR A 310 30.73 -9.45 -23.76
C THR A 310 32.21 -9.14 -23.62
N HIS A 311 32.67 -8.04 -24.23
CA HIS A 311 34.06 -7.56 -24.05
C HIS A 311 34.35 -7.18 -22.59
N ILE A 312 33.37 -6.69 -21.83
CA ILE A 312 33.55 -6.44 -20.39
C ILE A 312 33.76 -7.75 -19.63
N GLY A 313 32.98 -8.78 -19.93
CA GLY A 313 33.13 -10.11 -19.33
C GLY A 313 34.53 -10.68 -19.59
N THR A 314 35.00 -10.59 -20.85
CA THR A 314 36.34 -11.01 -21.25
C THR A 314 37.43 -10.20 -20.55
N ALA A 315 37.28 -8.88 -20.43
CA ALA A 315 38.19 -8.02 -19.67
C ALA A 315 38.27 -8.43 -18.20
N ARG A 316 37.16 -8.83 -17.56
CA ARG A 316 37.11 -9.32 -16.18
C ARG A 316 37.91 -10.62 -16.01
N ILE A 317 37.78 -11.56 -16.93
CA ILE A 317 38.59 -12.80 -16.92
C ILE A 317 40.07 -12.46 -17.03
N ALA A 318 40.45 -11.61 -17.99
CA ALA A 318 41.86 -11.20 -18.20
C ALA A 318 42.43 -10.47 -16.98
N SER A 319 41.64 -9.55 -16.37
CA SER A 319 42.03 -8.81 -15.16
C SER A 319 42.31 -9.74 -13.97
N SER A 320 41.45 -10.73 -13.74
CA SER A 320 41.60 -11.69 -12.63
C SER A 320 42.85 -12.56 -12.75
N SER A 321 43.33 -12.80 -13.97
CA SER A 321 44.57 -13.55 -14.26
C SER A 321 45.81 -12.67 -14.34
N GLY A 322 45.70 -11.35 -14.06
CA GLY A 322 46.80 -10.40 -14.14
C GLY A 322 47.17 -9.97 -15.56
N ASN A 323 46.42 -10.40 -16.57
CA ASN A 323 46.65 -9.99 -17.96
C ASN A 323 45.96 -8.64 -18.23
N PHE A 324 46.53 -7.57 -17.68
CA PHE A 324 45.96 -6.22 -17.72
C PHE A 324 45.98 -5.63 -19.15
N ASP A 325 46.98 -5.99 -19.97
CA ASP A 325 47.07 -5.49 -21.36
C ASP A 325 45.86 -5.99 -22.18
N GLU A 326 45.55 -7.27 -22.08
CA GLU A 326 44.36 -7.84 -22.75
C GLU A 326 43.07 -7.28 -22.14
N ALA A 327 43.00 -7.11 -20.83
CA ALA A 327 41.85 -6.51 -20.17
C ALA A 327 41.57 -5.09 -20.66
N VAL A 328 42.60 -4.25 -20.79
CA VAL A 328 42.51 -2.89 -21.36
C VAL A 328 42.06 -2.93 -22.82
N LYS A 329 42.61 -3.83 -23.62
CA LYS A 329 42.20 -3.99 -25.01
C LYS A 329 40.73 -4.34 -25.14
N GLN A 330 40.24 -5.32 -24.40
CA GLN A 330 38.85 -5.72 -24.41
C GLN A 330 37.92 -4.61 -23.92
N MET A 331 38.33 -3.87 -22.88
CA MET A 331 37.56 -2.74 -22.37
C MET A 331 37.44 -1.60 -23.40
N LYS A 332 38.51 -1.35 -24.21
CA LYS A 332 38.48 -0.39 -25.31
C LYS A 332 37.53 -0.84 -26.44
N LEU A 333 37.44 -2.14 -26.72
CA LEU A 333 36.49 -2.69 -27.68
C LEU A 333 35.05 -2.50 -27.13
N ALA A 334 34.81 -2.73 -25.83
CA ALA A 334 33.53 -2.45 -25.21
C ALA A 334 33.12 -0.97 -25.38
N ILE A 335 34.03 -0.03 -25.15
CA ILE A 335 33.78 1.41 -25.27
C ILE A 335 33.39 1.79 -26.72
N ALA A 336 34.00 1.16 -27.71
CA ALA A 336 33.75 1.48 -29.11
C ALA A 336 32.29 1.29 -29.53
N THR A 337 31.60 0.26 -28.99
CA THR A 337 30.23 -0.12 -29.37
C THR A 337 29.22 0.02 -28.23
N ALA A 338 29.65 0.43 -27.03
CA ALA A 338 28.76 0.70 -25.89
C ALA A 338 27.86 1.93 -26.11
N PRO A 339 26.67 1.93 -25.54
CA PRO A 339 25.84 3.15 -25.43
C PRO A 339 26.60 4.30 -24.75
N ASP A 340 26.41 5.52 -25.24
CA ASP A 340 27.15 6.70 -24.76
C ASP A 340 27.06 6.89 -23.24
N GLN A 341 25.93 6.58 -22.63
CA GLN A 341 25.73 6.66 -21.18
C GLN A 341 26.66 5.71 -20.40
N GLN A 342 27.13 4.62 -21.00
CA GLN A 342 28.00 3.64 -20.33
C GLN A 342 29.49 3.98 -20.51
N LYS A 343 29.85 4.74 -21.53
CA LYS A 343 31.24 5.05 -21.85
C LYS A 343 32.05 5.67 -20.72
N PRO A 344 31.54 6.65 -19.94
CA PRO A 344 32.31 7.22 -18.83
C PRO A 344 32.67 6.19 -17.75
N PHE A 345 31.73 5.28 -17.43
CA PHE A 345 31.98 4.20 -16.48
C PHE A 345 33.05 3.23 -16.99
N LEU A 346 32.97 2.83 -18.27
CA LEU A 346 33.96 1.95 -18.88
C LEU A 346 35.35 2.59 -18.98
N GLN A 347 35.42 3.90 -19.25
CA GLN A 347 36.68 4.64 -19.23
C GLN A 347 37.33 4.66 -17.85
N ALA A 348 36.54 4.77 -16.77
CA ALA A 348 37.05 4.66 -15.41
C ALA A 348 37.61 3.25 -15.13
N MET A 349 36.97 2.20 -15.67
CA MET A 349 37.50 0.83 -15.57
C MET A 349 38.82 0.66 -16.32
N VAL A 350 38.99 1.29 -17.51
CA VAL A 350 40.28 1.30 -18.25
C VAL A 350 41.38 1.88 -17.36
N LYS A 351 41.17 3.04 -16.69
CA LYS A 351 42.17 3.64 -15.81
C LYS A 351 42.60 2.72 -14.68
N ARG A 352 41.64 1.98 -14.09
CA ARG A 352 41.95 0.98 -13.05
C ARG A 352 42.81 -0.15 -13.62
N LEU A 353 42.47 -0.66 -14.79
CA LEU A 353 43.24 -1.71 -15.44
C LEU A 353 44.66 -1.26 -15.85
N GLU A 354 44.83 -0.03 -16.34
CA GLU A 354 46.14 0.58 -16.63
C GLU A 354 46.97 0.74 -15.37
N ALA A 355 46.34 0.96 -14.20
CA ALA A 355 46.99 0.96 -12.89
C ALA A 355 47.21 -0.47 -12.33
N LYS A 356 46.96 -1.51 -13.11
CA LYS A 356 47.04 -2.94 -12.71
C LYS A 356 46.15 -3.30 -11.52
N ASP A 357 45.02 -2.62 -11.39
CA ASP A 357 43.99 -2.93 -10.39
C ASP A 357 42.95 -3.91 -10.96
N ASP A 358 42.71 -5.00 -10.25
CA ASP A 358 41.73 -6.01 -10.67
C ASP A 358 40.30 -5.47 -10.53
N ILE A 359 39.60 -5.36 -11.66
CA ILE A 359 38.23 -4.84 -11.74
C ILE A 359 37.15 -5.79 -11.18
N ASN A 360 37.55 -6.96 -10.66
CA ASN A 360 36.65 -7.90 -9.99
C ASN A 360 36.55 -7.65 -8.49
N LYS A 361 37.47 -6.86 -7.95
CA LYS A 361 37.54 -6.50 -6.51
C LYS A 361 36.66 -5.31 -6.17
#